data_6f2589f823c7c68705834297076de34b
#
_entry.id   6f2589f823c7c68705834297076de34b
#
_cell.length_a   1.000
_cell.length_b   1.000
_cell.length_c   1.000
_cell.angle_alpha   90.00
_cell.angle_beta   90.00
_cell.angle_gamma   90.00
#
_symmetry.space_group_name_H-M   'P 1'
#
loop_
_entity.id
_entity.type
_entity.pdbx_description
1 polymer ?
#
loop_
_entity_poly.entity_id
_entity_poly.type
_entity_poly.pdbx_seq_one_letter_code
_entity_poly.pdbx_strand_id
1 'polypeptide(L)'
;MAAADDTLSLGVDAGATRCRARLRGPLGIVVAEAEGPAANAYVDFDAAVRIVRDCVARALAVLSDPASYTSRVKLGLGVAGVSNEAEAQSFAGAFEGFRHVRVVNDVIAACAGAHAGADGGLVIAGTGTAGVARVGGRDAIVGGRGFLLGDDGSGARIGADAVRAALRAHDGLSSDTALTREIRRRFGDDPLAMTRWATQAKPGDYGAFAPLVLEAATAGDETAAPIVEAAARALAALVGAVESKGAARVSMIGGLSGPIQPFLGAALRARLQAPRFDPIDGAILLAGGIVEGVG
;
A
#
# COMPACT_ATOMS: atom_id res chain seq x y z
N MET A 1 -31.06 25.90 -17.89
CA MET A 1 -29.94 24.98 -18.06
C MET A 1 -29.01 25.20 -16.88
N ALA A 2 -28.89 24.24 -15.95
CA ALA A 2 -27.88 24.33 -14.92
C ALA A 2 -26.50 24.34 -15.63
N ALA A 3 -25.62 25.27 -15.26
CA ALA A 3 -24.26 25.28 -15.75
C ALA A 3 -23.65 23.90 -15.47
N ALA A 4 -23.07 23.26 -16.47
CA ALA A 4 -22.33 22.03 -16.26
C ALA A 4 -21.29 22.30 -15.18
N ASP A 5 -21.25 21.47 -14.11
CA ASP A 5 -20.26 21.62 -13.03
C ASP A 5 -18.88 21.30 -13.62
N ASP A 6 -18.16 22.36 -14.02
CA ASP A 6 -16.81 22.30 -14.59
C ASP A 6 -15.75 21.92 -13.56
N THR A 7 -16.15 21.29 -12.44
CA THR A 7 -15.25 20.88 -11.36
C THR A 7 -14.32 19.77 -11.85
N LEU A 8 -13.02 19.98 -11.71
CA LEU A 8 -12.00 18.98 -11.91
C LEU A 8 -11.75 18.19 -10.60
N SER A 9 -11.29 16.97 -10.73
CA SER A 9 -10.91 16.13 -9.59
C SER A 9 -9.45 15.70 -9.71
N LEU A 10 -8.64 15.93 -8.69
CA LEU A 10 -7.26 15.52 -8.66
C LEU A 10 -7.00 14.65 -7.45
N GLY A 11 -6.50 13.44 -7.68
CA GLY A 11 -6.11 12.50 -6.65
C GLY A 11 -4.60 12.32 -6.59
N VAL A 12 -4.09 12.08 -5.40
CA VAL A 12 -2.69 11.72 -5.18
C VAL A 12 -2.61 10.49 -4.26
N ASP A 13 -1.76 9.57 -4.64
CA ASP A 13 -1.31 8.42 -3.85
C ASP A 13 0.18 8.63 -3.56
N ALA A 14 0.49 9.13 -2.36
CA ALA A 14 1.84 9.42 -1.90
C ALA A 14 2.29 8.32 -0.93
N GLY A 15 2.95 7.31 -1.48
CA GLY A 15 3.37 6.10 -0.77
C GLY A 15 4.87 6.04 -0.48
N ALA A 16 5.26 5.01 0.26
CA ALA A 16 6.66 4.76 0.65
C ALA A 16 7.61 4.40 -0.53
N THR A 17 7.07 4.15 -1.72
CA THR A 17 7.86 3.74 -2.90
C THR A 17 7.83 4.80 -4.01
N ARG A 18 6.69 5.46 -4.20
CA ARG A 18 6.46 6.48 -5.24
C ARG A 18 5.28 7.36 -4.87
N CYS A 19 5.20 8.54 -5.50
CA CYS A 19 4.05 9.43 -5.48
C CYS A 19 3.41 9.44 -6.87
N ARG A 20 2.08 9.32 -6.95
CA ARG A 20 1.34 9.36 -8.21
C ARG A 20 0.20 10.35 -8.09
N ALA A 21 -0.07 11.09 -9.16
CA ALA A 21 -1.20 12.01 -9.26
C ALA A 21 -2.01 11.73 -10.53
N ARG A 22 -3.34 11.92 -10.45
CA ARG A 22 -4.27 11.75 -11.57
C ARG A 22 -5.27 12.90 -11.57
N LEU A 23 -5.31 13.64 -12.69
CA LEU A 23 -6.31 14.66 -12.96
C LEU A 23 -7.47 14.05 -13.76
N ARG A 24 -8.69 14.27 -13.29
CA ARG A 24 -9.92 13.86 -13.97
C ARG A 24 -10.78 15.09 -14.30
N GLY A 25 -11.39 15.05 -15.46
CA GLY A 25 -12.36 16.03 -15.92
C GLY A 25 -13.73 15.94 -15.21
N PRO A 26 -14.68 16.81 -15.57
CA PRO A 26 -16.01 16.88 -14.93
C PRO A 26 -16.82 15.57 -15.00
N LEU A 27 -16.57 14.73 -16.05
CA LEU A 27 -17.21 13.42 -16.21
C LEU A 27 -16.41 12.27 -15.59
N GLY A 28 -15.34 12.56 -14.83
CA GLY A 28 -14.50 11.53 -14.24
C GLY A 28 -13.50 10.87 -15.18
N ILE A 29 -13.40 11.33 -16.44
CA ILE A 29 -12.44 10.81 -17.43
C ILE A 29 -11.03 11.31 -17.09
N VAL A 30 -10.03 10.45 -17.21
CA VAL A 30 -8.63 10.80 -16.97
C VAL A 30 -8.15 11.80 -18.01
N VAL A 31 -7.59 12.91 -17.54
CA VAL A 31 -7.03 14.00 -18.36
C VAL A 31 -5.49 13.95 -18.35
N ALA A 32 -4.90 13.68 -17.18
CA ALA A 32 -3.45 13.60 -17.02
C ALA A 32 -3.05 12.72 -15.84
N GLU A 33 -1.85 12.20 -15.91
CA GLU A 33 -1.19 11.51 -14.80
C GLU A 33 0.24 12.04 -14.63
N ALA A 34 0.74 11.97 -13.41
CA ALA A 34 2.12 12.31 -13.06
C ALA A 34 2.66 11.35 -12.01
N GLU A 35 3.97 11.10 -12.05
CA GLU A 35 4.66 10.28 -11.06
C GLU A 35 5.84 11.05 -10.45
N GLY A 36 6.17 10.74 -9.20
CA GLY A 36 7.27 11.31 -8.46
C GLY A 36 7.92 10.29 -7.52
N PRO A 37 9.01 10.68 -6.85
CA PRO A 37 9.68 9.84 -5.87
C PRO A 37 8.76 9.52 -4.68
N ALA A 38 9.22 8.61 -3.80
CA ALA A 38 8.54 8.27 -2.56
C ALA A 38 8.27 9.50 -1.69
N ALA A 39 7.10 9.52 -1.03
CA ALA A 39 6.72 10.58 -0.10
C ALA A 39 6.09 9.94 1.15
N ASN A 40 6.70 10.19 2.31
CA ASN A 40 6.21 9.70 3.59
C ASN A 40 6.33 10.82 4.64
N ALA A 41 5.20 11.34 5.08
CA ALA A 41 5.14 12.47 6.00
C ALA A 41 5.68 12.16 7.40
N TYR A 42 5.67 10.89 7.81
CA TYR A 42 6.25 10.45 9.08
C TYR A 42 7.79 10.49 9.06
N VAL A 43 8.39 10.25 7.90
CA VAL A 43 9.85 10.22 7.73
C VAL A 43 10.40 11.65 7.55
N ASP A 44 9.78 12.42 6.65
CA ASP A 44 10.15 13.81 6.36
C ASP A 44 8.91 14.54 5.83
N PHE A 45 8.28 15.32 6.69
CA PHE A 45 7.03 16.02 6.39
C PHE A 45 7.23 17.06 5.27
N ASP A 46 8.28 17.86 5.36
CA ASP A 46 8.53 18.93 4.38
C ASP A 46 8.91 18.37 3.02
N ALA A 47 9.70 17.31 2.98
CA ALA A 47 10.01 16.61 1.73
C ALA A 47 8.74 16.00 1.12
N ALA A 48 7.88 15.38 1.91
CA ALA A 48 6.62 14.82 1.42
C ALA A 48 5.72 15.90 0.82
N VAL A 49 5.58 17.04 1.48
CA VAL A 49 4.82 18.20 0.95
C VAL A 49 5.41 18.67 -0.39
N ARG A 50 6.73 18.84 -0.48
CA ARG A 50 7.39 19.27 -1.73
C ARG A 50 7.14 18.29 -2.88
N ILE A 51 7.30 16.98 -2.61
CA ILE A 51 7.12 15.92 -3.61
C ILE A 51 5.67 15.88 -4.12
N VAL A 52 4.70 15.96 -3.20
CA VAL A 52 3.27 15.95 -3.56
C VAL A 52 2.91 17.21 -4.35
N ARG A 53 3.39 18.39 -3.95
CA ARG A 53 3.20 19.65 -4.70
C ARG A 53 3.74 19.54 -6.13
N ASP A 54 4.95 19.02 -6.29
CA ASP A 54 5.55 18.84 -7.60
C ASP A 54 4.74 17.85 -8.47
N CYS A 55 4.27 16.75 -7.88
CA CYS A 55 3.43 15.78 -8.57
C CYS A 55 2.09 16.39 -9.01
N VAL A 56 1.44 17.16 -8.14
CA VAL A 56 0.21 17.92 -8.42
C VAL A 56 0.44 18.93 -9.54
N ALA A 57 1.51 19.73 -9.46
CA ALA A 57 1.84 20.74 -10.48
C ALA A 57 2.04 20.09 -11.86
N ARG A 58 2.74 18.95 -11.92
CA ARG A 58 2.93 18.20 -13.18
C ARG A 58 1.61 17.64 -13.74
N ALA A 59 0.71 17.15 -12.90
CA ALA A 59 -0.60 16.70 -13.36
C ALA A 59 -1.47 17.85 -13.89
N LEU A 60 -1.32 19.04 -13.33
CA LEU A 60 -2.04 20.26 -13.79
C LEU A 60 -1.42 20.93 -15.02
N ALA A 61 -0.15 20.61 -15.35
CA ALA A 61 0.59 21.28 -16.44
C ALA A 61 -0.02 21.09 -17.85
N VAL A 62 -0.96 20.16 -18.01
CA VAL A 62 -1.70 19.99 -19.27
C VAL A 62 -2.75 21.08 -19.50
N LEU A 63 -3.11 21.82 -18.45
CA LEU A 63 -4.07 22.94 -18.52
C LEU A 63 -3.36 24.20 -19.03
N SER A 64 -4.04 24.98 -19.85
CA SER A 64 -3.47 26.21 -20.46
C SER A 64 -3.05 27.27 -19.44
N ASP A 65 -3.76 27.33 -18.30
CA ASP A 65 -3.45 28.20 -17.17
C ASP A 65 -3.74 27.48 -15.85
N PRO A 66 -2.81 26.66 -15.36
CA PRO A 66 -3.03 25.84 -14.17
C PRO A 66 -3.47 26.63 -12.94
N ALA A 67 -2.98 27.85 -12.76
CA ALA A 67 -3.29 28.68 -11.59
C ALA A 67 -4.77 29.10 -11.55
N SER A 68 -5.38 29.37 -12.70
CA SER A 68 -6.80 29.76 -12.79
C SER A 68 -7.75 28.57 -12.50
N TYR A 69 -7.26 27.36 -12.63
CA TYR A 69 -8.08 26.16 -12.41
C TYR A 69 -8.07 25.64 -10.97
N THR A 70 -7.11 26.03 -10.12
CA THR A 70 -7.01 25.50 -8.74
C THR A 70 -8.30 25.66 -7.95
N SER A 71 -8.95 26.83 -8.02
CA SER A 71 -10.24 27.10 -7.36
C SER A 71 -11.41 26.25 -7.87
N ARG A 72 -11.21 25.48 -8.94
CA ARG A 72 -12.21 24.56 -9.55
C ARG A 72 -11.83 23.09 -9.34
N VAL A 73 -10.68 22.80 -8.70
CA VAL A 73 -10.18 21.44 -8.46
C VAL A 73 -10.51 21.00 -7.05
N LYS A 74 -11.16 19.84 -6.91
CA LYS A 74 -11.22 19.07 -5.67
C LYS A 74 -10.00 18.18 -5.59
N LEU A 75 -9.18 18.38 -4.56
CA LEU A 75 -7.91 17.67 -4.34
C LEU A 75 -8.03 16.65 -3.22
N GLY A 76 -7.85 15.38 -3.55
CA GLY A 76 -7.76 14.27 -2.61
C GLY A 76 -6.32 13.76 -2.48
N LEU A 77 -5.80 13.67 -1.28
CA LEU A 77 -4.44 13.24 -0.99
C LEU A 77 -4.45 12.03 -0.06
N GLY A 78 -4.02 10.86 -0.55
CA GLY A 78 -3.66 9.70 0.27
C GLY A 78 -2.16 9.77 0.57
N VAL A 79 -1.78 10.00 1.82
CA VAL A 79 -0.38 10.28 2.18
C VAL A 79 0.11 9.30 3.24
N ALA A 80 1.14 8.53 2.90
CA ALA A 80 1.84 7.68 3.85
C ALA A 80 2.39 8.49 5.01
N GLY A 81 2.21 7.99 6.24
CA GLY A 81 2.72 8.64 7.44
C GLY A 81 1.82 9.71 8.04
N VAL A 82 0.72 10.11 7.39
CA VAL A 82 -0.33 10.92 8.03
C VAL A 82 -1.16 9.99 8.94
N SER A 83 -1.15 10.24 10.25
CA SER A 83 -1.68 9.32 11.24
C SER A 83 -2.90 9.87 12.01
N ASN A 84 -3.13 11.18 11.95
CA ASN A 84 -4.20 11.85 12.68
C ASN A 84 -4.70 13.09 11.94
N GLU A 85 -5.84 13.62 12.41
CA GLU A 85 -6.50 14.76 11.78
C GLU A 85 -5.65 16.05 11.82
N ALA A 86 -4.86 16.28 12.88
CA ALA A 86 -4.01 17.47 12.97
C ALA A 86 -2.90 17.46 11.91
N GLU A 87 -2.28 16.30 11.69
CA GLU A 87 -1.29 16.12 10.62
C GLU A 87 -1.94 16.27 9.23
N ALA A 88 -3.15 15.73 9.05
CA ALA A 88 -3.90 15.87 7.81
C ALA A 88 -4.23 17.34 7.52
N GLN A 89 -4.66 18.11 8.52
CA GLN A 89 -4.91 19.56 8.39
C GLN A 89 -3.65 20.36 8.11
N SER A 90 -2.55 20.05 8.80
CA SER A 90 -1.24 20.67 8.54
C SER A 90 -0.77 20.42 7.10
N PHE A 91 -0.93 19.18 6.61
CA PHE A 91 -0.59 18.85 5.23
C PHE A 91 -1.50 19.55 4.23
N ALA A 92 -2.81 19.62 4.49
CA ALA A 92 -3.78 20.32 3.66
C ALA A 92 -3.49 21.82 3.53
N GLY A 93 -3.02 22.49 4.60
CA GLY A 93 -2.61 23.88 4.60
C GLY A 93 -1.52 24.22 3.58
N ALA A 94 -0.75 23.21 3.15
CA ALA A 94 0.21 23.41 2.07
C ALA A 94 -0.43 23.53 0.67
N PHE A 95 -1.75 23.32 0.52
CA PHE A 95 -2.48 23.29 -0.75
C PHE A 95 -3.61 24.32 -0.77
N GLU A 96 -3.35 25.51 -0.27
CA GLU A 96 -4.30 26.63 -0.34
C GLU A 96 -4.63 27.01 -1.79
N GLY A 97 -5.85 27.49 -2.03
CA GLY A 97 -6.34 27.89 -3.35
C GLY A 97 -7.09 26.81 -4.11
N PHE A 98 -7.05 25.55 -3.70
CA PHE A 98 -7.91 24.51 -4.26
C PHE A 98 -9.35 24.65 -3.74
N ARG A 99 -10.35 24.26 -4.56
CA ARG A 99 -11.77 24.33 -4.20
C ARG A 99 -12.09 23.56 -2.92
N HIS A 100 -11.47 22.41 -2.78
CA HIS A 100 -11.56 21.54 -1.60
C HIS A 100 -10.30 20.68 -1.52
N VAL A 101 -9.77 20.51 -0.31
CA VAL A 101 -8.63 19.63 -0.06
C VAL A 101 -9.01 18.61 1.01
N ARG A 102 -8.86 17.34 0.70
CA ARG A 102 -9.01 16.25 1.68
C ARG A 102 -7.71 15.45 1.74
N VAL A 103 -7.12 15.39 2.93
CA VAL A 103 -5.93 14.58 3.20
C VAL A 103 -6.34 13.44 4.11
N VAL A 104 -5.89 12.23 3.78
CA VAL A 104 -6.08 11.01 4.58
C VAL A 104 -4.80 10.18 4.55
N ASN A 105 -4.71 9.19 5.42
CA ASN A 105 -3.68 8.15 5.29
C ASN A 105 -3.83 7.39 3.95
N ASP A 106 -2.72 6.98 3.34
CA ASP A 106 -2.68 6.27 2.06
C ASP A 106 -3.51 4.96 2.08
N VAL A 107 -3.51 4.24 3.20
CA VAL A 107 -4.31 3.01 3.39
C VAL A 107 -5.82 3.31 3.35
N ILE A 108 -6.25 4.46 3.89
CA ILE A 108 -7.65 4.90 3.86
C ILE A 108 -8.07 5.24 2.42
N ALA A 109 -7.22 5.96 1.68
CA ALA A 109 -7.45 6.24 0.27
C ALA A 109 -7.53 4.94 -0.56
N ALA A 110 -6.64 3.99 -0.31
CA ALA A 110 -6.65 2.68 -0.96
C ALA A 110 -7.95 1.90 -0.67
N CYS A 111 -8.45 1.93 0.56
CA CYS A 111 -9.72 1.30 0.93
C CYS A 111 -10.91 1.95 0.21
N ALA A 112 -10.94 3.29 0.17
CA ALA A 112 -11.99 4.01 -0.55
C ALA A 112 -11.98 3.67 -2.07
N GLY A 113 -10.81 3.56 -2.68
CA GLY A 113 -10.67 3.12 -4.06
C GLY A 113 -11.16 1.70 -4.27
N ALA A 114 -10.72 0.76 -3.44
CA ALA A 114 -11.11 -0.65 -3.53
C ALA A 114 -12.63 -0.85 -3.50
N HIS A 115 -13.37 -0.01 -2.78
CA HIS A 115 -14.82 -0.11 -2.62
C HIS A 115 -15.63 1.03 -3.26
N ALA A 116 -15.02 1.79 -4.19
CA ALA A 116 -15.67 2.90 -4.90
C ALA A 116 -16.30 3.95 -3.94
N GLY A 117 -15.59 4.28 -2.88
CA GLY A 117 -16.04 5.22 -1.84
C GLY A 117 -17.02 4.65 -0.81
N ALA A 118 -17.56 3.45 -1.03
CA ALA A 118 -18.48 2.81 -0.11
C ALA A 118 -17.77 2.10 1.05
N ASP A 119 -18.54 1.71 2.08
CA ASP A 119 -18.04 0.95 3.22
C ASP A 119 -17.38 -0.37 2.81
N GLY A 120 -16.30 -0.73 3.46
CA GLY A 120 -15.55 -1.96 3.23
C GLY A 120 -14.26 -2.00 4.02
N GLY A 121 -13.51 -3.07 3.83
CA GLY A 121 -12.20 -3.29 4.42
C GLY A 121 -11.12 -3.52 3.36
N LEU A 122 -9.91 -3.20 3.71
CA LEU A 122 -8.76 -3.44 2.87
C LEU A 122 -7.63 -4.06 3.70
N VAL A 123 -6.94 -5.02 3.12
CA VAL A 123 -5.66 -5.51 3.60
C VAL A 123 -4.59 -5.24 2.55
N ILE A 124 -3.55 -4.55 2.92
CA ILE A 124 -2.33 -4.39 2.11
C ILE A 124 -1.40 -5.54 2.44
N ALA A 125 -1.03 -6.33 1.43
CA ALA A 125 -0.04 -7.39 1.50
C ALA A 125 1.08 -7.08 0.50
N GLY A 126 2.15 -6.52 0.99
CA GLY A 126 3.31 -6.07 0.21
C GLY A 126 4.62 -6.28 0.95
N THR A 127 5.55 -5.35 0.84
CA THR A 127 6.77 -5.33 1.67
C THR A 127 6.43 -5.27 3.16
N GLY A 128 5.41 -4.48 3.55
CA GLY A 128 4.78 -4.50 4.87
C GLY A 128 3.32 -4.97 4.76
N THR A 129 2.61 -5.02 5.91
CA THR A 129 1.18 -5.33 5.98
C THR A 129 0.43 -4.30 6.81
N ALA A 130 -0.76 -3.93 6.34
CA ALA A 130 -1.69 -3.09 7.09
C ALA A 130 -3.12 -3.45 6.71
N GLY A 131 -4.05 -3.28 7.64
CA GLY A 131 -5.47 -3.39 7.39
C GLY A 131 -6.20 -2.10 7.72
N VAL A 132 -7.33 -1.87 7.09
CA VAL A 132 -8.24 -0.80 7.44
C VAL A 132 -9.68 -1.25 7.22
N ALA A 133 -10.56 -0.90 8.14
CA ALA A 133 -12.00 -0.96 7.97
C ALA A 133 -12.53 0.46 7.88
N ARG A 134 -13.34 0.73 6.85
CA ARG A 134 -14.04 1.98 6.64
C ARG A 134 -15.55 1.70 6.68
N VAL A 135 -16.22 2.13 7.75
CA VAL A 135 -17.63 1.79 7.98
C VAL A 135 -18.36 2.99 8.61
N GLY A 136 -19.45 3.42 7.98
CA GLY A 136 -20.27 4.53 8.45
C GLY A 136 -19.47 5.83 8.59
N GLY A 137 -18.55 6.10 7.70
CA GLY A 137 -17.67 7.29 7.71
C GLY A 137 -16.57 7.26 8.77
N ARG A 138 -16.37 6.15 9.47
CA ARG A 138 -15.27 5.94 10.43
C ARG A 138 -14.22 5.02 9.87
N ASP A 139 -12.95 5.37 10.06
CA ASP A 139 -11.82 4.59 9.63
C ASP A 139 -11.13 3.95 10.84
N ALA A 140 -10.86 2.64 10.79
CA ALA A 140 -10.15 1.90 11.82
C ALA A 140 -8.97 1.15 11.21
N ILE A 141 -7.75 1.63 11.46
CA ILE A 141 -6.51 0.99 11.00
C ILE A 141 -6.15 -0.16 11.92
N VAL A 142 -5.77 -1.30 11.34
CA VAL A 142 -5.34 -2.53 12.01
C VAL A 142 -3.95 -2.92 11.51
N GLY A 143 -3.00 -3.17 12.39
CA GLY A 143 -1.62 -3.44 12.00
C GLY A 143 -0.91 -2.19 11.47
N GLY A 144 -0.01 -2.34 10.50
CA GLY A 144 0.76 -1.23 9.94
C GLY A 144 1.73 -0.61 10.96
N ARG A 145 2.33 -1.42 11.85
CA ARG A 145 3.24 -0.97 12.91
C ARG A 145 4.71 -1.08 12.53
N GLY A 146 4.97 -1.39 11.26
CA GLY A 146 6.30 -1.56 10.70
C GLY A 146 6.95 -2.89 11.03
N PHE A 147 8.07 -3.14 10.36
CA PHE A 147 8.74 -4.44 10.33
C PHE A 147 9.18 -4.97 11.71
N LEU A 148 9.60 -4.11 12.63
CA LEU A 148 10.10 -4.54 13.94
C LEU A 148 8.99 -5.02 14.88
N LEU A 149 7.82 -4.37 14.85
CA LEU A 149 6.73 -4.60 15.79
C LEU A 149 5.47 -5.21 15.16
N GLY A 150 5.49 -5.40 13.86
CA GLY A 150 4.35 -5.88 13.08
C GLY A 150 4.78 -6.43 11.72
N ASP A 151 3.97 -6.11 10.70
CA ASP A 151 4.15 -6.57 9.31
C ASP A 151 4.13 -8.11 9.18
N ASP A 152 3.44 -8.80 10.10
CA ASP A 152 3.28 -10.25 10.01
C ASP A 152 2.58 -10.62 8.69
N GLY A 153 3.12 -11.62 8.01
CA GLY A 153 2.64 -12.05 6.70
C GLY A 153 3.11 -11.20 5.52
N SER A 154 3.97 -10.19 5.76
CA SER A 154 4.56 -9.37 4.70
C SER A 154 5.68 -10.07 3.94
N GLY A 155 6.02 -9.55 2.75
CA GLY A 155 7.18 -9.99 2.00
C GLY A 155 8.48 -9.80 2.78
N ALA A 156 8.62 -8.73 3.56
CA ALA A 156 9.78 -8.50 4.40
C ALA A 156 9.92 -9.59 5.49
N ARG A 157 8.81 -9.96 6.14
CA ARG A 157 8.82 -11.02 7.15
C ARG A 157 9.13 -12.39 6.54
N ILE A 158 8.50 -12.73 5.41
CA ILE A 158 8.79 -13.95 4.65
C ILE A 158 10.29 -14.04 4.32
N GLY A 159 10.87 -12.97 3.80
CA GLY A 159 12.28 -12.93 3.46
C GLY A 159 13.20 -13.01 4.69
N ALA A 160 12.87 -12.33 5.78
CA ALA A 160 13.64 -12.39 7.02
C ALA A 160 13.66 -13.80 7.61
N ASP A 161 12.51 -14.48 7.63
CA ASP A 161 12.41 -15.86 8.12
C ASP A 161 13.20 -16.82 7.23
N ALA A 162 13.20 -16.60 5.92
CA ALA A 162 13.96 -17.41 4.98
C ALA A 162 15.49 -17.19 5.12
N VAL A 163 15.97 -15.96 5.27
CA VAL A 163 17.38 -15.66 5.54
C VAL A 163 17.82 -16.27 6.86
N ARG A 164 16.98 -16.18 7.89
CA ARG A 164 17.23 -16.82 9.18
C ARG A 164 17.29 -18.35 9.06
N ALA A 165 16.38 -18.97 8.30
CA ALA A 165 16.38 -20.40 8.04
C ALA A 165 17.65 -20.85 7.30
N ALA A 166 18.12 -20.07 6.33
CA ALA A 166 19.34 -20.35 5.59
C ALA A 166 20.59 -20.33 6.50
N LEU A 167 20.66 -19.39 7.45
CA LEU A 167 21.75 -19.34 8.43
C LEU A 167 21.69 -20.55 9.39
N ARG A 168 20.50 -20.90 9.87
CA ARG A 168 20.31 -22.09 10.71
C ARG A 168 20.70 -23.38 10.01
N ALA A 169 20.40 -23.51 8.71
CA ALA A 169 20.82 -24.66 7.91
C ALA A 169 22.35 -24.73 7.76
N HIS A 170 23.01 -23.57 7.58
CA HIS A 170 24.47 -23.48 7.59
C HIS A 170 25.06 -24.03 8.90
N ASP A 171 24.46 -23.68 10.03
CA ASP A 171 24.90 -24.13 11.37
C ASP A 171 24.47 -25.56 11.73
N GLY A 172 23.78 -26.28 10.83
CA GLY A 172 23.28 -27.62 11.07
C GLY A 172 22.08 -27.70 12.05
N LEU A 173 21.40 -26.57 12.31
CA LEU A 173 20.26 -26.45 13.21
C LEU A 173 18.90 -26.69 12.53
N SER A 174 18.88 -26.87 11.23
CA SER A 174 17.70 -27.18 10.40
C SER A 174 18.14 -27.82 9.09
N SER A 175 17.17 -28.37 8.33
CA SER A 175 17.41 -28.98 7.02
C SER A 175 18.08 -28.04 6.02
N ASP A 176 18.99 -28.57 5.23
CA ASP A 176 19.65 -27.84 4.13
C ASP A 176 18.90 -28.10 2.82
N THR A 177 17.94 -27.25 2.50
CA THR A 177 17.05 -27.36 1.34
C THR A 177 17.57 -26.58 0.12
N ALA A 178 16.88 -26.71 -1.01
CA ALA A 178 17.21 -25.92 -2.19
C ALA A 178 17.09 -24.41 -1.92
N LEU A 179 16.07 -23.99 -1.17
CA LEU A 179 15.88 -22.60 -0.78
C LEU A 179 17.05 -22.09 0.07
N THR A 180 17.42 -22.83 1.13
CA THR A 180 18.48 -22.38 2.05
C THR A 180 19.83 -22.27 1.37
N ARG A 181 20.15 -23.21 0.46
CA ARG A 181 21.37 -23.17 -0.37
C ARG A 181 21.37 -21.96 -1.32
N GLU A 182 20.25 -21.69 -2.01
CA GLU A 182 20.14 -20.55 -2.93
C GLU A 182 20.30 -19.22 -2.19
N ILE A 183 19.73 -19.08 -1.01
CA ILE A 183 19.90 -17.87 -0.20
C ILE A 183 21.36 -17.70 0.20
N ARG A 184 22.03 -18.73 0.76
CA ARG A 184 23.43 -18.67 1.15
C ARG A 184 24.34 -18.33 -0.03
N ARG A 185 24.07 -18.92 -1.21
CA ARG A 185 24.83 -18.65 -2.44
C ARG A 185 24.88 -17.16 -2.78
N ARG A 186 23.80 -16.40 -2.52
CA ARG A 186 23.75 -14.94 -2.73
C ARG A 186 24.71 -14.16 -1.82
N PHE A 187 25.17 -14.77 -0.75
CA PHE A 187 26.15 -14.22 0.18
C PHE A 187 27.52 -14.90 0.09
N GLY A 188 27.78 -15.67 -0.99
CA GLY A 188 29.03 -16.39 -1.15
C GLY A 188 29.22 -17.56 -0.17
N ASP A 189 28.12 -18.07 0.38
CA ASP A 189 28.09 -19.12 1.42
C ASP A 189 28.83 -18.71 2.71
N ASP A 190 28.93 -17.40 2.95
CA ASP A 190 29.60 -16.80 4.13
C ASP A 190 28.56 -16.33 5.15
N PRO A 191 28.45 -16.98 6.33
CA PRO A 191 27.52 -16.57 7.40
C PRO A 191 27.84 -15.19 7.95
N LEU A 192 29.09 -14.75 7.93
CA LEU A 192 29.47 -13.40 8.37
C LEU A 192 29.03 -12.34 7.36
N ALA A 193 29.04 -12.63 6.06
CA ALA A 193 28.49 -11.75 5.04
C ALA A 193 26.97 -11.60 5.24
N MET A 194 26.24 -12.68 5.52
CA MET A 194 24.80 -12.64 5.85
C MET A 194 24.54 -11.76 7.09
N THR A 195 25.31 -11.94 8.14
CA THR A 195 25.17 -11.17 9.39
C THR A 195 25.46 -9.68 9.17
N ARG A 196 26.55 -9.35 8.48
CA ARG A 196 26.89 -7.95 8.14
C ARG A 196 25.81 -7.29 7.28
N TRP A 197 25.28 -8.00 6.28
CA TRP A 197 24.19 -7.51 5.47
C TRP A 197 22.93 -7.23 6.33
N ALA A 198 22.56 -8.14 7.22
CA ALA A 198 21.38 -8.02 8.07
C ALA A 198 21.42 -6.80 8.99
N THR A 199 22.61 -6.31 9.41
CA THR A 199 22.72 -5.10 10.26
C THR A 199 22.36 -3.81 9.53
N GLN A 200 22.35 -3.81 8.20
CA GLN A 200 22.07 -2.63 7.37
C GLN A 200 20.82 -2.80 6.51
N ALA A 201 20.32 -4.04 6.38
CA ALA A 201 19.19 -4.38 5.53
C ALA A 201 17.90 -3.70 6.00
N LYS A 202 17.20 -3.10 5.06
CA LYS A 202 15.87 -2.49 5.23
C LYS A 202 14.78 -3.53 4.93
N PRO A 203 13.53 -3.30 5.34
CA PRO A 203 12.42 -4.21 5.05
C PRO A 203 12.31 -4.60 3.57
N GLY A 204 12.58 -3.67 2.65
CA GLY A 204 12.59 -3.93 1.21
C GLY A 204 13.64 -4.96 0.78
N ASP A 205 14.82 -4.95 1.42
CA ASP A 205 15.91 -5.87 1.10
C ASP A 205 15.54 -7.31 1.49
N TYR A 206 14.88 -7.49 2.63
CA TYR A 206 14.28 -8.77 3.02
C TYR A 206 13.15 -9.16 2.07
N GLY A 207 12.26 -8.22 1.74
CA GLY A 207 11.13 -8.44 0.85
C GLY A 207 11.53 -8.95 -0.54
N ALA A 208 12.74 -8.63 -1.00
CA ALA A 208 13.29 -9.10 -2.26
C ALA A 208 13.49 -10.64 -2.32
N PHE A 209 13.51 -11.32 -1.17
CA PHE A 209 13.56 -12.79 -1.09
C PHE A 209 12.17 -13.43 -1.19
N ALA A 210 11.07 -12.70 -0.95
CA ALA A 210 9.74 -13.27 -0.88
C ALA A 210 9.33 -14.04 -2.16
N PRO A 211 9.61 -13.57 -3.39
CA PRO A 211 9.29 -14.32 -4.60
C PRO A 211 9.97 -15.69 -4.63
N LEU A 212 11.26 -15.76 -4.27
CA LEU A 212 12.00 -17.01 -4.20
C LEU A 212 11.39 -17.99 -3.19
N VAL A 213 10.96 -17.49 -2.02
CA VAL A 213 10.36 -18.31 -0.97
C VAL A 213 9.01 -18.87 -1.42
N LEU A 214 8.18 -18.06 -2.08
CA LEU A 214 6.88 -18.47 -2.61
C LEU A 214 7.02 -19.52 -3.71
N GLU A 215 8.00 -19.35 -4.61
CA GLU A 215 8.32 -20.31 -5.65
C GLU A 215 8.79 -21.65 -5.03
N ALA A 216 9.71 -21.60 -4.08
CA ALA A 216 10.18 -22.78 -3.37
C ALA A 216 9.04 -23.51 -2.61
N ALA A 217 8.14 -22.77 -1.95
CA ALA A 217 6.98 -23.36 -1.29
C ALA A 217 6.04 -24.04 -2.28
N THR A 218 5.83 -23.45 -3.45
CA THR A 218 5.04 -24.05 -4.53
C THR A 218 5.69 -25.35 -5.05
N ALA A 219 7.03 -25.39 -5.07
CA ALA A 219 7.80 -26.59 -5.44
C ALA A 219 7.89 -27.64 -4.32
N GLY A 220 7.30 -27.39 -3.14
CA GLY A 220 7.28 -28.32 -2.02
C GLY A 220 8.54 -28.30 -1.15
N ASP A 221 9.35 -27.23 -1.17
CA ASP A 221 10.50 -27.08 -0.28
C ASP A 221 10.04 -27.06 1.19
N GLU A 222 10.58 -27.96 2.00
CA GLU A 222 10.16 -28.18 3.40
C GLU A 222 10.50 -26.99 4.33
N THR A 223 11.45 -26.14 3.96
CA THR A 223 11.75 -24.90 4.69
C THR A 223 10.83 -23.76 4.27
N ALA A 224 10.52 -23.66 2.97
CA ALA A 224 9.68 -22.58 2.44
C ALA A 224 8.21 -22.74 2.85
N ALA A 225 7.67 -23.96 2.81
CA ALA A 225 6.25 -24.22 3.06
C ALA A 225 5.76 -23.64 4.41
N PRO A 226 6.39 -23.94 5.57
CA PRO A 226 5.93 -23.40 6.86
C PRO A 226 6.07 -21.87 6.97
N ILE A 227 7.03 -21.26 6.27
CA ILE A 227 7.19 -19.79 6.23
C ILE A 227 5.99 -19.15 5.52
N VAL A 228 5.64 -19.68 4.34
CA VAL A 228 4.51 -19.15 3.55
C VAL A 228 3.17 -19.44 4.22
N GLU A 229 3.01 -20.60 4.84
CA GLU A 229 1.81 -20.92 5.63
C GLU A 229 1.65 -19.99 6.84
N ALA A 230 2.73 -19.66 7.53
CA ALA A 230 2.70 -18.70 8.63
C ALA A 230 2.28 -17.31 8.14
N ALA A 231 2.80 -16.88 6.99
CA ALA A 231 2.41 -15.62 6.35
C ALA A 231 0.92 -15.63 5.95
N ALA A 232 0.43 -16.71 5.35
CA ALA A 232 -0.97 -16.87 4.99
C ALA A 232 -1.90 -16.80 6.21
N ARG A 233 -1.52 -17.47 7.32
CA ARG A 233 -2.27 -17.40 8.60
C ARG A 233 -2.30 -15.97 9.17
N ALA A 234 -1.18 -15.25 9.12
CA ALA A 234 -1.11 -13.87 9.59
C ALA A 234 -2.02 -12.93 8.77
N LEU A 235 -1.99 -13.07 7.45
CA LEU A 235 -2.89 -12.31 6.56
C LEU A 235 -4.37 -12.68 6.81
N ALA A 236 -4.69 -13.95 7.04
CA ALA A 236 -6.05 -14.37 7.39
C ALA A 236 -6.51 -13.75 8.72
N ALA A 237 -5.64 -13.69 9.72
CA ALA A 237 -5.92 -13.03 11.00
C ALA A 237 -6.14 -11.52 10.81
N LEU A 238 -5.35 -10.87 9.95
CA LEU A 238 -5.51 -9.45 9.65
C LEU A 238 -6.84 -9.17 8.95
N VAL A 239 -7.25 -10.03 7.98
CA VAL A 239 -8.59 -9.93 7.36
C VAL A 239 -9.68 -10.09 8.42
N GLY A 240 -9.61 -11.09 9.29
CA GLY A 240 -10.58 -11.28 10.37
C GLY A 240 -10.66 -10.09 11.34
N ALA A 241 -9.51 -9.46 11.63
CA ALA A 241 -9.47 -8.26 12.46
C ALA A 241 -10.13 -7.05 11.77
N VAL A 242 -9.99 -6.89 10.46
CA VAL A 242 -10.68 -5.87 9.65
C VAL A 242 -12.19 -6.13 9.63
N GLU A 243 -12.62 -7.39 9.40
CA GLU A 243 -14.02 -7.80 9.44
C GLU A 243 -14.66 -7.51 10.82
N SER A 244 -13.94 -7.74 11.91
CA SER A 244 -14.43 -7.48 13.28
C SER A 244 -14.67 -5.99 13.57
N LYS A 245 -14.14 -5.08 12.75
CA LYS A 245 -14.44 -3.64 12.81
C LYS A 245 -15.69 -3.27 12.01
N GLY A 246 -16.44 -4.25 11.50
CA GLY A 246 -17.71 -4.07 10.79
C GLY A 246 -17.60 -4.07 9.26
N ALA A 247 -16.43 -4.30 8.70
CA ALA A 247 -16.28 -4.39 7.24
C ALA A 247 -16.94 -5.68 6.71
N ALA A 248 -18.09 -5.54 6.04
CA ALA A 248 -18.83 -6.66 5.47
C ALA A 248 -18.18 -7.26 4.22
N ARG A 249 -17.26 -6.56 3.62
CA ARG A 249 -16.49 -6.96 2.41
C ARG A 249 -15.06 -6.51 2.56
N VAL A 250 -14.11 -7.33 2.16
CA VAL A 250 -12.68 -7.02 2.26
C VAL A 250 -12.00 -7.27 0.92
N SER A 251 -11.14 -6.34 0.51
CA SER A 251 -10.22 -6.52 -0.61
C SER A 251 -8.79 -6.70 -0.09
N MET A 252 -7.96 -7.39 -0.87
CA MET A 252 -6.52 -7.50 -0.60
C MET A 252 -5.75 -6.95 -1.79
N ILE A 253 -4.80 -6.06 -1.54
CA ILE A 253 -3.95 -5.44 -2.56
C ILE A 253 -2.47 -5.52 -2.17
N GLY A 254 -1.59 -5.11 -3.08
CA GLY A 254 -0.14 -5.12 -2.89
C GLY A 254 0.53 -6.24 -3.65
N GLY A 255 1.86 -6.17 -3.78
CA GLY A 255 2.64 -7.09 -4.61
C GLY A 255 2.60 -8.56 -4.17
N LEU A 256 2.29 -8.81 -2.89
CA LEU A 256 2.14 -10.15 -2.34
C LEU A 256 0.72 -10.69 -2.49
N SER A 257 -0.29 -9.85 -2.74
CA SER A 257 -1.71 -10.24 -2.72
C SER A 257 -2.06 -11.35 -3.72
N GLY A 258 -1.50 -11.32 -4.94
CA GLY A 258 -1.68 -12.37 -5.93
C GLY A 258 -0.88 -13.64 -5.59
N PRO A 259 0.46 -13.55 -5.45
CA PRO A 259 1.32 -14.69 -5.17
C PRO A 259 0.99 -15.50 -3.92
N ILE A 260 0.41 -14.89 -2.88
CA ILE A 260 0.04 -15.59 -1.63
C ILE A 260 -1.29 -16.34 -1.74
N GLN A 261 -2.13 -16.04 -2.72
CA GLN A 261 -3.47 -16.60 -2.83
C GLN A 261 -3.54 -18.13 -2.82
N PRO A 262 -2.66 -18.87 -3.49
CA PRO A 262 -2.67 -20.34 -3.43
C PRO A 262 -2.57 -20.90 -2.02
N PHE A 263 -1.92 -20.17 -1.12
CA PHE A 263 -1.67 -20.58 0.27
C PHE A 263 -2.75 -20.10 1.26
N LEU A 264 -3.63 -19.20 0.84
CA LEU A 264 -4.79 -18.79 1.65
C LEU A 264 -5.84 -19.92 1.64
N GLY A 265 -6.51 -20.12 2.77
CA GLY A 265 -7.63 -21.07 2.86
C GLY A 265 -8.75 -20.73 1.85
N ALA A 266 -9.37 -21.77 1.25
CA ALA A 266 -10.41 -21.60 0.23
C ALA A 266 -11.57 -20.69 0.68
N ALA A 267 -12.01 -20.85 1.95
CA ALA A 267 -13.07 -20.01 2.52
C ALA A 267 -12.69 -18.53 2.60
N LEU A 268 -11.43 -18.21 2.87
CA LEU A 268 -10.96 -16.82 2.87
C LEU A 268 -10.91 -16.27 1.45
N ARG A 269 -10.32 -17.02 0.52
CA ARG A 269 -10.25 -16.58 -0.90
C ARG A 269 -11.61 -16.26 -1.49
N ALA A 270 -12.62 -17.08 -1.18
CA ALA A 270 -13.99 -16.88 -1.68
C ALA A 270 -14.66 -15.59 -1.15
N ARG A 271 -14.19 -15.05 -0.02
CA ARG A 271 -14.73 -13.81 0.58
C ARG A 271 -14.00 -12.54 0.13
N LEU A 272 -12.75 -12.68 -0.33
CA LEU A 272 -11.99 -11.54 -0.82
C LEU A 272 -12.59 -11.01 -2.13
N GLN A 273 -12.78 -9.71 -2.19
CA GLN A 273 -13.31 -9.03 -3.37
C GLN A 273 -12.19 -8.33 -4.15
N ALA A 274 -12.29 -8.34 -5.46
CA ALA A 274 -11.38 -7.54 -6.29
C ALA A 274 -11.59 -6.04 -6.00
N PRO A 275 -10.52 -5.24 -5.90
CA PRO A 275 -10.64 -3.79 -5.79
C PRO A 275 -11.25 -3.22 -7.07
N ARG A 276 -12.15 -2.23 -6.93
CA ARG A 276 -12.80 -1.57 -8.08
C ARG A 276 -11.93 -0.50 -8.71
N PHE A 277 -11.23 0.28 -7.88
CA PHE A 277 -10.37 1.38 -8.28
C PHE A 277 -9.07 1.36 -7.48
N ASP A 278 -8.10 2.13 -7.93
CA ASP A 278 -6.81 2.29 -7.26
C ASP A 278 -6.86 3.35 -6.14
N PRO A 279 -5.77 3.49 -5.33
CA PRO A 279 -5.71 4.48 -4.25
C PRO A 279 -5.89 5.92 -4.69
N ILE A 280 -5.48 6.28 -5.91
CA ILE A 280 -5.60 7.64 -6.44
C ILE A 280 -7.08 8.00 -6.59
N ASP A 281 -7.84 7.11 -7.19
CA ASP A 281 -9.28 7.30 -7.36
C ASP A 281 -10.01 7.29 -6.02
N GLY A 282 -9.54 6.49 -5.07
CA GLY A 282 -10.03 6.52 -3.69
C GLY A 282 -9.85 7.89 -3.03
N ALA A 283 -8.69 8.51 -3.21
CA ALA A 283 -8.43 9.86 -2.72
C ALA A 283 -9.37 10.89 -3.38
N ILE A 284 -9.60 10.79 -4.70
CA ILE A 284 -10.56 11.61 -5.43
C ILE A 284 -11.96 11.48 -4.82
N LEU A 285 -12.45 10.26 -4.61
CA LEU A 285 -13.78 10.00 -4.06
C LEU A 285 -13.94 10.57 -2.65
N LEU A 286 -12.89 10.49 -1.81
CA LEU A 286 -12.90 11.06 -0.46
C LEU A 286 -12.94 12.59 -0.44
N ALA A 287 -12.43 13.23 -1.47
CA ALA A 287 -12.54 14.68 -1.68
C ALA A 287 -13.89 15.11 -2.30
N GLY A 288 -14.81 14.15 -2.53
CA GLY A 288 -16.09 14.42 -3.21
C GLY A 288 -15.90 14.69 -4.71
N GLY A 289 -14.81 14.22 -5.30
CA GLY A 289 -14.54 14.25 -6.73
C GLY A 289 -15.29 13.15 -7.49
N ILE A 290 -15.18 13.18 -8.82
CA ILE A 290 -15.87 12.25 -9.73
C ILE A 290 -14.85 11.30 -10.35
N VAL A 291 -15.20 10.01 -10.35
CA VAL A 291 -14.46 8.92 -11.01
C VAL A 291 -15.40 8.24 -11.97
N GLU A 292 -14.99 8.03 -13.21
CA GLU A 292 -15.78 7.36 -14.23
C GLU A 292 -16.22 5.95 -13.76
N GLY A 293 -17.48 5.60 -13.96
CA GLY A 293 -18.03 4.31 -13.54
C GLY A 293 -18.43 4.20 -12.06
N VAL A 294 -18.41 5.31 -11.33
CA VAL A 294 -19.04 5.47 -10.01
C VAL A 294 -20.31 6.27 -10.21
N GLY A 295 -21.45 5.58 -10.10
CA GLY A 295 -22.80 6.14 -10.20
C GLY A 295 -23.65 5.69 -9.04
#